data_2d432da72d55b1aad83921aa7b0bb5cb
#
_entry.id   2d432da72d55b1aad83921aa7b0bb5cb
#
_cell.length_a   1.000
_cell.length_b   1.000
_cell.length_c   1.000
_cell.angle_alpha   90.00
_cell.angle_beta   90.00
_cell.angle_gamma   90.00
#
_symmetry.space_group_name_H-M   'P 1'
#
loop_
_entity.id
_entity.type
_entity.pdbx_description
1 polymer ?
#
loop_
_entity_poly.entity_id
_entity_poly.type
_entity_poly.pdbx_seq_one_letter_code
_entity_poly.pdbx_strand_id
1 'polypeptide(L)'
;TEPWPKPWAAHASPSAVTVTPLKPRRLGEAFEELRDVADAAEGFTVFLASMGEIAEHNVRTTWVKNYLAAGGIETIISDGYDSASVAAAAFNNSGTTVACICSSDAVNATHAEITARALKAKGATWVMMAGRPGAKEASLKAAGVDQFLFAGTDAVATLKALHEKLTG
;
A
#
# COMPACT_ATOMS: atom_id res chain seq x y z
N THR A 1 59.08 52.80 7.40
CA THR A 1 57.82 52.23 6.82
C THR A 1 58.10 50.83 6.26
N GLU A 2 57.73 49.81 7.00
CA GLU A 2 57.85 48.47 6.48
C GLU A 2 56.87 48.26 5.29
N PRO A 3 57.36 47.64 4.22
CA PRO A 3 56.49 47.36 3.09
C PRO A 3 55.43 46.32 3.51
N TRP A 4 54.19 46.56 3.14
CA TRP A 4 53.06 45.69 3.31
C TRP A 4 53.41 44.23 2.91
N PRO A 5 53.04 43.20 3.69
CA PRO A 5 53.31 41.80 3.36
C PRO A 5 52.78 41.44 1.98
N LYS A 6 53.64 40.75 1.22
CA LYS A 6 53.25 40.28 -0.12
C LYS A 6 51.91 39.54 -0.08
N PRO A 7 51.07 39.75 -1.11
CA PRO A 7 49.82 38.99 -1.20
C PRO A 7 50.10 37.50 -1.13
N TRP A 8 49.27 36.79 -0.37
CA TRP A 8 49.24 35.34 -0.24
C TRP A 8 49.58 34.67 -1.57
N ALA A 9 50.69 33.90 -1.61
CA ALA A 9 51.00 33.07 -2.76
C ALA A 9 49.82 32.08 -2.94
N ALA A 10 49.18 32.14 -4.08
CA ALA A 10 48.14 31.21 -4.40
C ALA A 10 48.67 29.78 -4.25
N HIS A 11 48.29 29.09 -3.20
CA HIS A 11 48.57 27.69 -3.07
C HIS A 11 47.93 27.02 -4.29
N ALA A 12 48.71 26.16 -4.96
CA ALA A 12 48.20 25.34 -6.05
C ALA A 12 46.86 24.72 -5.60
N SER A 13 45.80 25.00 -6.34
CA SER A 13 44.49 24.46 -6.04
C SER A 13 44.61 22.95 -5.86
N PRO A 14 44.19 22.39 -4.73
CA PRO A 14 44.15 20.94 -4.61
C PRO A 14 43.36 20.40 -5.77
N SER A 15 43.78 19.26 -6.32
CA SER A 15 43.13 18.55 -7.41
C SER A 15 41.61 18.66 -7.29
N ALA A 16 40.96 19.14 -8.33
CA ALA A 16 39.53 19.40 -8.32
C ALA A 16 38.80 18.15 -7.80
N VAL A 17 38.30 18.20 -6.57
CA VAL A 17 37.44 17.17 -6.04
C VAL A 17 36.12 17.27 -6.81
N THR A 18 35.88 16.33 -7.71
CA THR A 18 34.62 16.24 -8.43
C THR A 18 33.58 15.78 -7.44
N VAL A 19 32.84 16.72 -6.87
CA VAL A 19 31.69 16.41 -6.00
C VAL A 19 30.50 16.15 -6.89
N THR A 20 29.93 14.95 -6.84
CA THR A 20 28.65 14.67 -7.49
C THR A 20 27.56 15.46 -6.74
N PRO A 21 26.84 16.37 -7.41
CA PRO A 21 25.79 17.13 -6.75
C PRO A 21 24.73 16.18 -6.19
N LEU A 22 24.33 16.40 -4.95
CA LEU A 22 23.17 15.72 -4.38
C LEU A 22 21.94 16.12 -5.18
N LYS A 23 21.23 15.15 -5.75
CA LYS A 23 19.91 15.41 -6.34
C LYS A 23 18.93 15.72 -5.20
N PRO A 24 18.34 16.92 -5.15
CA PRO A 24 17.28 17.19 -4.20
C PRO A 24 16.11 16.28 -4.52
N ARG A 25 15.66 15.47 -3.53
CA ARG A 25 14.46 14.62 -3.64
C ARG A 25 13.36 15.18 -2.74
N ARG A 26 12.15 15.32 -3.25
CA ARG A 26 10.99 15.65 -2.45
C ARG A 26 10.52 14.41 -1.71
N LEU A 27 10.01 14.56 -0.48
CA LEU A 27 9.48 13.45 0.31
C LEU A 27 8.32 12.73 -0.39
N GLY A 28 7.52 13.46 -1.18
CA GLY A 28 6.39 12.92 -1.93
C GLY A 28 6.72 12.33 -3.30
N GLU A 29 7.95 12.49 -3.81
CA GLU A 29 8.33 12.10 -5.18
C GLU A 29 7.97 10.63 -5.49
N ALA A 30 8.24 9.71 -4.56
CA ALA A 30 7.93 8.30 -4.76
C ALA A 30 6.43 8.00 -4.86
N PHE A 31 5.59 8.76 -4.17
CA PHE A 31 4.13 8.63 -4.28
C PHE A 31 3.58 9.31 -5.54
N GLU A 32 4.21 10.41 -5.99
CA GLU A 32 3.89 11.05 -7.27
C GLU A 32 4.16 10.10 -8.43
N GLU A 33 5.34 9.46 -8.45
CA GLU A 33 5.70 8.45 -9.45
C GLU A 33 4.70 7.27 -9.49
N LEU A 34 4.23 6.80 -8.34
CA LEU A 34 3.24 5.73 -8.27
C LEU A 34 1.89 6.16 -8.85
N ARG A 35 1.44 7.38 -8.56
CA ARG A 35 0.19 7.92 -9.12
C ARG A 35 0.28 8.08 -10.64
N ASP A 36 1.39 8.58 -11.14
CA ASP A 36 1.61 8.70 -12.59
C ASP A 36 1.53 7.34 -13.31
N VAL A 37 2.07 6.29 -12.69
CA VAL A 37 1.97 4.91 -13.21
C VAL A 37 0.52 4.41 -13.18
N ALA A 38 -0.21 4.67 -12.11
CA ALA A 38 -1.61 4.26 -12.00
C ALA A 38 -2.50 4.98 -13.01
N ASP A 39 -2.29 6.29 -13.19
CA ASP A 39 -3.04 7.09 -14.15
C ASP A 39 -2.79 6.64 -15.60
N ALA A 40 -1.53 6.27 -15.92
CA ALA A 40 -1.17 5.75 -17.24
C ALA A 40 -1.72 4.35 -17.53
N ALA A 41 -2.07 3.58 -16.51
CA ALA A 41 -2.63 2.22 -16.60
C ALA A 41 -4.17 2.17 -16.65
N GLU A 42 -4.85 3.29 -16.92
CA GLU A 42 -6.32 3.42 -16.87
C GLU A 42 -6.94 3.16 -15.48
N GLY A 43 -6.13 3.30 -14.46
CA GLY A 43 -6.53 3.15 -13.06
C GLY A 43 -6.38 1.74 -12.51
N PHE A 44 -5.89 1.67 -11.29
CA PHE A 44 -5.84 0.43 -10.52
C PHE A 44 -6.99 0.42 -9.51
N THR A 45 -7.65 -0.71 -9.35
CA THR A 45 -8.80 -0.82 -8.46
C THR A 45 -8.67 -2.02 -7.53
N VAL A 46 -8.95 -1.81 -6.25
CA VAL A 46 -8.97 -2.82 -5.19
C VAL A 46 -10.36 -2.91 -4.57
N PHE A 47 -10.87 -4.11 -4.43
CA PHE A 47 -12.13 -4.36 -3.73
C PHE A 47 -11.92 -4.41 -2.22
N LEU A 48 -12.68 -3.63 -1.46
CA LEU A 48 -12.65 -3.68 0.00
C LEU A 48 -13.77 -4.59 0.52
N ALA A 49 -13.38 -5.77 1.01
CA ALA A 49 -14.27 -6.68 1.71
C ALA A 49 -14.46 -6.19 3.15
N SER A 50 -15.33 -5.19 3.32
CA SER A 50 -15.69 -4.61 4.62
C SER A 50 -16.65 -5.55 5.34
N MET A 51 -16.17 -6.23 6.41
CA MET A 51 -16.96 -7.26 7.10
C MET A 51 -17.64 -6.69 8.34
N GLY A 52 -18.92 -7.03 8.52
CA GLY A 52 -19.75 -6.62 9.63
C GLY A 52 -20.45 -5.28 9.42
N GLU A 53 -20.98 -4.72 10.49
CA GLU A 53 -21.65 -3.42 10.47
C GLU A 53 -20.67 -2.26 10.25
N ILE A 54 -21.18 -1.10 9.83
CA ILE A 54 -20.37 0.11 9.55
C ILE A 54 -19.46 0.48 10.72
N ALA A 55 -19.94 0.36 11.95
CA ALA A 55 -19.15 0.65 13.16
C ALA A 55 -17.91 -0.26 13.29
N GLU A 56 -17.99 -1.49 12.78
CA GLU A 56 -16.91 -2.48 12.86
C GLU A 56 -15.80 -2.26 11.82
N HIS A 57 -16.13 -1.74 10.65
CA HIS A 57 -15.16 -1.67 9.56
C HIS A 57 -14.77 -0.24 9.13
N ASN A 58 -15.61 0.79 9.39
CA ASN A 58 -15.45 2.12 8.80
C ASN A 58 -14.07 2.76 9.02
N VAL A 59 -13.53 2.67 10.23
CA VAL A 59 -12.21 3.25 10.56
C VAL A 59 -11.12 2.60 9.70
N ARG A 60 -11.16 1.28 9.58
CA ARG A 60 -10.17 0.51 8.84
C ARG A 60 -10.34 0.65 7.33
N THR A 61 -11.57 0.63 6.85
CA THR A 61 -11.92 0.88 5.44
C THR A 61 -11.45 2.26 4.99
N THR A 62 -11.72 3.30 5.79
CA THR A 62 -11.25 4.67 5.49
C THR A 62 -9.73 4.76 5.49
N TRP A 63 -9.06 4.12 6.43
CA TRP A 63 -7.60 4.10 6.48
C TRP A 63 -7.01 3.40 5.25
N VAL A 64 -7.51 2.23 4.86
CA VAL A 64 -7.06 1.50 3.66
C VAL A 64 -7.32 2.31 2.39
N LYS A 65 -8.51 2.92 2.26
CA LYS A 65 -8.83 3.81 1.14
C LYS A 65 -7.78 4.91 0.97
N ASN A 66 -7.47 5.62 2.05
CA ASN A 66 -6.48 6.70 2.01
C ASN A 66 -5.06 6.19 1.73
N TYR A 67 -4.71 5.03 2.29
CA TYR A 67 -3.43 4.38 2.06
C TYR A 67 -3.24 3.99 0.57
N LEU A 68 -4.24 3.39 -0.05
CA LEU A 68 -4.21 2.99 -1.45
C LEU A 68 -4.25 4.20 -2.39
N ALA A 69 -5.06 5.22 -2.07
CA ALA A 69 -5.14 6.46 -2.82
C ALA A 69 -3.80 7.23 -2.89
N ALA A 70 -2.94 7.09 -1.88
CA ALA A 70 -1.60 7.66 -1.92
C ALA A 70 -0.75 7.10 -3.08
N GLY A 71 -1.02 5.88 -3.53
CA GLY A 71 -0.40 5.23 -4.69
C GLY A 71 -1.23 5.29 -5.97
N GLY A 72 -2.31 6.10 -6.02
CA GLY A 72 -3.18 6.20 -7.19
C GLY A 72 -4.13 5.02 -7.38
N ILE A 73 -4.33 4.20 -6.34
CA ILE A 73 -5.19 3.02 -6.41
C ILE A 73 -6.59 3.39 -5.91
N GLU A 74 -7.59 3.17 -6.75
CA GLU A 74 -9.00 3.34 -6.40
C GLU A 74 -9.54 2.17 -5.60
N THR A 75 -10.63 2.38 -4.90
CA THR A 75 -11.25 1.36 -4.07
C THR A 75 -12.74 1.23 -4.32
N ILE A 76 -13.21 -0.03 -4.43
CA ILE A 76 -14.63 -0.35 -4.43
C ILE A 76 -15.05 -0.62 -2.99
N ILE A 77 -15.96 0.19 -2.47
CA ILE A 77 -16.42 0.20 -1.08
C ILE A 77 -17.91 -0.12 -1.04
N SER A 78 -18.35 -0.79 0.01
CA SER A 78 -19.75 -1.03 0.35
C SER A 78 -20.05 -0.61 1.79
N ASP A 79 -21.32 -0.65 2.17
CA ASP A 79 -21.79 -0.38 3.54
C ASP A 79 -21.47 -1.51 4.52
N GLY A 80 -20.92 -2.61 4.03
CA GLY A 80 -20.50 -3.79 4.79
C GLY A 80 -21.12 -5.07 4.26
N TYR A 81 -20.51 -6.21 4.64
CA TYR A 81 -20.96 -7.53 4.26
C TYR A 81 -21.20 -8.39 5.51
N ASP A 82 -22.37 -9.00 5.62
CA ASP A 82 -22.74 -9.84 6.76
C ASP A 82 -22.08 -11.23 6.70
N SER A 83 -21.61 -11.64 5.55
CA SER A 83 -20.97 -12.96 5.37
C SER A 83 -19.90 -12.96 4.28
N ALA A 84 -18.97 -13.90 4.41
CA ALA A 84 -17.90 -14.12 3.45
C ALA A 84 -18.43 -14.48 2.06
N SER A 85 -19.54 -15.18 1.96
CA SER A 85 -20.16 -15.58 0.69
C SER A 85 -20.72 -14.37 -0.06
N VAL A 86 -21.37 -13.44 0.65
CA VAL A 86 -21.90 -12.20 0.07
C VAL A 86 -20.76 -11.29 -0.38
N ALA A 87 -19.73 -11.13 0.44
CA ALA A 87 -18.54 -10.36 0.07
C ALA A 87 -17.85 -10.95 -1.18
N ALA A 88 -17.70 -12.28 -1.24
CA ALA A 88 -17.08 -12.94 -2.38
C ALA A 88 -17.93 -12.86 -3.66
N ALA A 89 -19.26 -12.87 -3.54
CA ALA A 89 -20.16 -12.66 -4.68
C ALA A 89 -20.05 -11.23 -5.22
N ALA A 90 -20.00 -10.23 -4.33
CA ALA A 90 -19.79 -8.84 -4.70
C ALA A 90 -18.41 -8.63 -5.35
N PHE A 91 -17.36 -9.25 -4.82
CA PHE A 91 -16.03 -9.25 -5.40
C PHE A 91 -16.03 -9.81 -6.83
N ASN A 92 -16.68 -10.94 -7.06
CA ASN A 92 -16.78 -11.55 -8.40
C ASN A 92 -17.40 -10.62 -9.45
N ASN A 93 -18.29 -9.73 -9.01
CA ASN A 93 -18.97 -8.76 -9.89
C ASN A 93 -18.22 -7.41 -9.97
N SER A 94 -17.15 -7.23 -9.24
CA SER A 94 -16.42 -5.95 -9.15
C SER A 94 -15.49 -5.66 -10.33
N GLY A 95 -15.10 -6.70 -11.08
CA GLY A 95 -14.17 -6.59 -12.19
C GLY A 95 -12.68 -6.45 -11.79
N THR A 96 -12.36 -6.43 -10.50
CA THR A 96 -10.97 -6.44 -10.02
C THR A 96 -10.55 -7.83 -9.58
N THR A 97 -9.24 -8.08 -9.56
CA THR A 97 -8.63 -9.34 -9.11
C THR A 97 -7.96 -9.24 -7.73
N VAL A 98 -7.93 -8.03 -7.17
CA VAL A 98 -7.28 -7.76 -5.88
C VAL A 98 -8.30 -7.33 -4.85
N ALA A 99 -8.23 -7.91 -3.66
CA ALA A 99 -9.13 -7.59 -2.55
C ALA A 99 -8.39 -7.29 -1.25
N CYS A 100 -9.01 -6.47 -0.39
CA CYS A 100 -8.54 -6.21 0.96
C CYS A 100 -9.66 -6.42 1.97
N ILE A 101 -9.44 -7.30 2.93
CA ILE A 101 -10.37 -7.57 4.04
C ILE A 101 -10.23 -6.44 5.07
N CYS A 102 -11.32 -5.74 5.35
CA CYS A 102 -11.38 -4.62 6.29
C CYS A 102 -12.42 -4.89 7.36
N SER A 103 -11.99 -4.97 8.61
CA SER A 103 -12.89 -5.01 9.77
C SER A 103 -12.14 -4.74 11.07
N SER A 104 -12.85 -4.71 12.20
CA SER A 104 -12.24 -4.68 13.54
C SER A 104 -11.42 -5.94 13.80
N ASP A 105 -10.52 -5.88 14.78
CA ASP A 105 -9.70 -7.06 15.14
C ASP A 105 -10.58 -8.22 15.63
N ALA A 106 -11.70 -7.92 16.32
CA ALA A 106 -12.64 -8.91 16.80
C ALA A 106 -13.34 -9.66 15.65
N VAL A 107 -13.83 -8.92 14.66
CA VAL A 107 -14.48 -9.51 13.47
C VAL A 107 -13.45 -10.25 12.60
N ASN A 108 -12.28 -9.68 12.37
CA ASN A 108 -11.19 -10.35 11.65
C ASN A 108 -10.76 -11.67 12.31
N ALA A 109 -10.78 -11.73 13.65
CA ALA A 109 -10.45 -12.97 14.37
C ALA A 109 -11.36 -14.15 14.03
N THR A 110 -12.59 -13.90 13.61
CA THR A 110 -13.59 -14.94 13.29
C THR A 110 -13.88 -15.06 11.80
N HIS A 111 -13.80 -13.99 11.03
CA HIS A 111 -14.27 -13.95 9.65
C HIS A 111 -13.14 -13.89 8.61
N ALA A 112 -11.94 -13.41 8.94
CA ALA A 112 -10.90 -13.16 7.95
C ALA A 112 -10.47 -14.41 7.18
N GLU A 113 -10.29 -15.55 7.85
CA GLU A 113 -9.88 -16.80 7.19
C GLU A 113 -10.95 -17.30 6.20
N ILE A 114 -12.21 -17.28 6.61
CA ILE A 114 -13.33 -17.73 5.76
C ILE A 114 -13.48 -16.78 4.58
N THR A 115 -13.38 -15.49 4.82
CA THR A 115 -13.47 -14.46 3.77
C THR A 115 -12.32 -14.59 2.77
N ALA A 116 -11.09 -14.79 3.23
CA ALA A 116 -9.94 -14.99 2.34
C ALA A 116 -10.12 -16.20 1.43
N ARG A 117 -10.54 -17.34 1.98
CA ARG A 117 -10.86 -18.55 1.19
C ARG A 117 -11.97 -18.29 0.16
N ALA A 118 -13.02 -17.59 0.56
CA ALA A 118 -14.14 -17.28 -0.33
C ALA A 118 -13.73 -16.35 -1.48
N LEU A 119 -12.91 -15.33 -1.19
CA LEU A 119 -12.34 -14.43 -2.21
C LEU A 119 -11.41 -15.17 -3.18
N LYS A 120 -10.52 -16.03 -2.67
CA LYS A 120 -9.65 -16.88 -3.51
C LYS A 120 -10.45 -17.83 -4.39
N ALA A 121 -11.50 -18.43 -3.86
CA ALA A 121 -12.41 -19.31 -4.64
C ALA A 121 -13.15 -18.56 -5.76
N LYS A 122 -13.30 -17.24 -5.65
CA LYS A 122 -13.87 -16.36 -6.68
C LYS A 122 -12.84 -15.70 -7.59
N GLY A 123 -11.58 -16.16 -7.55
CA GLY A 123 -10.55 -15.74 -8.47
C GLY A 123 -9.69 -14.56 -8.00
N ALA A 124 -9.72 -14.23 -6.71
CA ALA A 124 -8.79 -13.21 -6.19
C ALA A 124 -7.34 -13.68 -6.35
N THR A 125 -6.55 -12.95 -7.13
CA THR A 125 -5.12 -13.22 -7.34
C THR A 125 -4.30 -12.79 -6.13
N TRP A 126 -4.71 -11.69 -5.49
CA TRP A 126 -4.06 -11.14 -4.32
C TRP A 126 -5.09 -10.71 -3.27
N VAL A 127 -4.93 -11.22 -2.05
CA VAL A 127 -5.82 -10.89 -0.92
C VAL A 127 -4.99 -10.26 0.19
N MET A 128 -5.35 -9.06 0.56
CA MET A 128 -4.78 -8.34 1.70
C MET A 128 -5.73 -8.38 2.89
N MET A 129 -5.19 -8.20 4.09
CA MET A 129 -5.97 -7.97 5.30
C MET A 129 -5.47 -6.71 6.01
N ALA A 130 -6.38 -5.81 6.32
CA ALA A 130 -6.09 -4.63 7.09
C ALA A 130 -6.03 -4.97 8.58
N GLY A 131 -4.83 -4.90 9.16
CA GLY A 131 -4.55 -5.20 10.56
C GLY A 131 -3.33 -6.10 10.72
N ARG A 132 -2.88 -6.22 11.96
CA ARG A 132 -1.78 -7.11 12.31
C ARG A 132 -2.29 -8.54 12.45
N PRO A 133 -1.61 -9.54 11.90
CA PRO A 133 -2.07 -10.94 11.95
C PRO A 133 -1.96 -11.55 13.35
N GLY A 134 -1.03 -11.06 14.18
CA GLY A 134 -0.77 -11.62 15.50
C GLY A 134 -0.43 -13.11 15.44
N ALA A 135 -0.97 -13.87 16.39
CA ALA A 135 -0.76 -15.32 16.46
C ALA A 135 -1.42 -16.10 15.31
N LYS A 136 -2.30 -15.47 14.53
CA LYS A 136 -3.02 -16.11 13.41
C LYS A 136 -2.34 -15.97 12.06
N GLU A 137 -1.13 -15.44 12.00
CA GLU A 137 -0.44 -15.19 10.73
C GLU A 137 -0.36 -16.45 9.84
N ALA A 138 0.03 -17.58 10.43
CA ALA A 138 0.17 -18.84 9.68
C ALA A 138 -1.17 -19.35 9.13
N SER A 139 -2.25 -19.30 9.93
CA SER A 139 -3.58 -19.74 9.50
C SER A 139 -4.21 -18.80 8.47
N LEU A 140 -4.00 -17.49 8.60
CA LEU A 140 -4.46 -16.49 7.64
C LEU A 140 -3.73 -16.64 6.29
N LYS A 141 -2.42 -16.87 6.29
CA LYS A 141 -1.67 -17.16 5.07
C LYS A 141 -2.13 -18.47 4.41
N ALA A 142 -2.36 -19.51 5.21
CA ALA A 142 -2.90 -20.78 4.72
C ALA A 142 -4.34 -20.63 4.16
N ALA A 143 -5.10 -19.66 4.66
CA ALA A 143 -6.43 -19.33 4.15
C ALA A 143 -6.40 -18.50 2.84
N GLY A 144 -5.23 -17.98 2.45
CA GLY A 144 -5.05 -17.22 1.22
C GLY A 144 -4.84 -15.72 1.42
N VAL A 145 -4.55 -15.25 2.63
CA VAL A 145 -4.10 -13.87 2.84
C VAL A 145 -2.63 -13.76 2.43
N ASP A 146 -2.38 -12.96 1.40
CA ASP A 146 -1.03 -12.78 0.84
C ASP A 146 -0.25 -11.66 1.56
N GLN A 147 -0.94 -10.64 2.04
CA GLN A 147 -0.30 -9.47 2.65
C GLN A 147 -1.13 -8.85 3.78
N PHE A 148 -0.44 -8.31 4.79
CA PHE A 148 -1.05 -7.58 5.89
C PHE A 148 -0.72 -6.09 5.78
N LEU A 149 -1.75 -5.25 5.90
CA LEU A 149 -1.63 -3.79 5.87
C LEU A 149 -1.85 -3.23 7.27
N PHE A 150 -0.86 -2.57 7.84
CA PHE A 150 -0.96 -1.90 9.14
C PHE A 150 0.00 -0.71 9.23
N ALA A 151 -0.26 0.17 10.17
CA ALA A 151 0.59 1.34 10.40
C ALA A 151 2.03 0.92 10.77
N GLY A 152 3.02 1.52 10.09
CA GLY A 152 4.45 1.22 10.27
C GLY A 152 5.06 0.29 9.21
N THR A 153 4.27 -0.20 8.24
CA THR A 153 4.83 -0.84 7.05
C THR A 153 5.40 0.21 6.09
N ASP A 154 6.40 -0.19 5.29
CA ASP A 154 6.90 0.66 4.20
C ASP A 154 5.81 0.83 3.13
N ALA A 155 5.18 2.01 3.12
CA ALA A 155 4.06 2.29 2.24
C ALA A 155 4.49 2.31 0.76
N VAL A 156 5.64 2.88 0.44
CA VAL A 156 6.14 2.96 -0.95
C VAL A 156 6.44 1.57 -1.49
N ALA A 157 7.16 0.74 -0.73
CA ALA A 157 7.46 -0.63 -1.14
C ALA A 157 6.19 -1.48 -1.29
N THR A 158 5.24 -1.34 -0.37
CA THR A 158 3.95 -2.04 -0.40
C THR A 158 3.12 -1.65 -1.62
N LEU A 159 3.00 -0.36 -1.91
CA LEU A 159 2.23 0.14 -3.05
C LEU A 159 2.89 -0.24 -4.39
N LYS A 160 4.22 -0.22 -4.49
CA LYS A 160 4.94 -0.72 -5.67
C LYS A 160 4.64 -2.19 -5.96
N ALA A 161 4.76 -3.03 -4.93
CA ALA A 161 4.45 -4.46 -5.07
C ALA A 161 2.99 -4.69 -5.48
N LEU A 162 2.06 -3.84 -4.98
CA LEU A 162 0.65 -3.93 -5.33
C LEU A 162 0.39 -3.50 -6.78
N HIS A 163 1.06 -2.46 -7.28
CA HIS A 163 0.99 -2.09 -8.69
C HIS A 163 1.38 -3.26 -9.61
N GLU A 164 2.45 -3.99 -9.27
CA GLU A 164 2.86 -5.19 -10.02
C GLU A 164 1.77 -6.27 -10.06
N LYS A 165 0.98 -6.40 -8.98
CA LYS A 165 -0.14 -7.36 -8.91
C LYS A 165 -1.38 -6.90 -9.66
N LEU A 166 -1.53 -5.60 -9.85
CA LEU A 166 -2.66 -5.01 -10.59
C LEU A 166 -2.38 -4.90 -12.10
N THR A 167 -1.10 -4.92 -12.49
CA THR A 167 -0.67 -4.84 -13.90
C THR A 167 -0.67 -6.22 -14.59
N GLY A 168 -0.51 -7.29 -13.86
CA GLY A 168 -0.30 -8.61 -14.41
C GLY A 168 -1.35 -9.60 -14.17
#